data_923f1e2aa7bb93c47250aace06aead01
#
_entry.id   923f1e2aa7bb93c47250aace06aead01
#
_cell.length_a   1.000
_cell.length_b   1.000
_cell.length_c   1.000
_cell.angle_alpha   90.00
_cell.angle_beta   90.00
_cell.angle_gamma   90.00
#
_symmetry.space_group_name_H-M   'P 1'
#
loop_
_entity.id
_entity.type
_entity.pdbx_description
1 polymer ?
#
loop_
_entity_poly.entity_id
_entity_poly.type
_entity_poly.pdbx_seq_one_letter_code
_entity_poly.pdbx_strand_id
1 'polypeptide(L)'
;MNARTLVISPNWIGDAVMAQPLLALLRAQHPERPIDVLAPPSVAPVWRAMAEVDEVLETPFRHGPLQLRERWKYARVLRRRGYADAYVLPNTLKYALIPWLAGIATRVGYKGESRHGLINAMHLDDVPPRPMVAFYAALAAGREVRAPLRDDVPRPRLQASAAQVAAACARAGIDPARALVVFAPGAEFGPAKRWPAAHFAALAEAIVAFDPRAQVALLGSPKDREVCDEIAGRDGVFNLAGATTLAEAIALVARADAVVANDSGLLHIASALNRPVVALYGPTDPDHAPPFSDVAASISLHLACAPCRQRECPLGHQDCLQKMGTEMVWNVLRPMLKPA
;
A
#
# COMPACT_ATOMS: atom_id res chain seq x y z
N MET A 1 -15.70 -25.57 -16.95
CA MET A 1 -14.64 -24.82 -16.20
C MET A 1 -15.33 -23.67 -15.51
N ASN A 2 -15.15 -23.52 -14.20
CA ASN A 2 -15.73 -22.37 -13.47
C ASN A 2 -15.12 -21.09 -14.03
N ALA A 3 -15.95 -20.09 -14.31
CA ALA A 3 -15.52 -18.77 -14.76
C ALA A 3 -14.60 -18.13 -13.71
N ARG A 4 -13.47 -17.54 -14.13
CA ARG A 4 -12.50 -16.86 -13.26
C ARG A 4 -12.62 -15.35 -13.41
N THR A 5 -12.21 -14.61 -12.40
CA THR A 5 -12.07 -13.15 -12.44
C THR A 5 -10.59 -12.77 -12.52
N LEU A 6 -10.25 -11.82 -13.40
CA LEU A 6 -8.91 -11.25 -13.50
C LEU A 6 -8.91 -9.83 -12.93
N VAL A 7 -8.01 -9.53 -12.01
CA VAL A 7 -7.76 -8.16 -11.54
C VAL A 7 -6.39 -7.71 -12.06
N ILE A 8 -6.34 -6.57 -12.73
CA ILE A 8 -5.08 -5.95 -13.17
C ILE A 8 -4.66 -4.92 -12.13
N SER A 9 -3.56 -5.20 -11.45
CA SER A 9 -3.02 -4.45 -10.32
C SER A 9 -2.59 -3.03 -10.69
N PRO A 10 -2.79 -2.03 -9.82
CA PRO A 10 -2.04 -0.79 -9.85
C PRO A 10 -0.54 -1.06 -9.61
N ASN A 11 0.28 -0.03 -9.87
CA ASN A 11 1.74 -0.16 -9.75
C ASN A 11 2.28 0.22 -8.37
N TRP A 12 1.46 0.83 -7.53
CA TRP A 12 1.85 1.33 -6.22
C TRP A 12 1.36 0.41 -5.11
N ILE A 13 2.19 0.20 -4.10
CA ILE A 13 1.90 -0.65 -2.94
C ILE A 13 0.64 -0.17 -2.21
N GLY A 14 0.55 1.14 -1.93
CA GLY A 14 -0.59 1.73 -1.23
C GLY A 14 -1.90 1.51 -1.99
N ASP A 15 -1.90 1.75 -3.31
CA ASP A 15 -3.07 1.52 -4.17
C ASP A 15 -3.48 0.05 -4.19
N ALA A 16 -2.51 -0.88 -4.22
CA ALA A 16 -2.80 -2.31 -4.17
C ALA A 16 -3.49 -2.70 -2.85
N VAL A 17 -3.00 -2.18 -1.71
CA VAL A 17 -3.65 -2.41 -0.40
C VAL A 17 -5.05 -1.81 -0.38
N MET A 18 -5.22 -0.56 -0.83
CA MET A 18 -6.51 0.13 -0.85
C MET A 18 -7.52 -0.49 -1.83
N ALA A 19 -7.06 -1.31 -2.77
CA ALA A 19 -7.92 -2.05 -3.69
C ALA A 19 -8.42 -3.40 -3.12
N GLN A 20 -7.90 -3.89 -1.98
CA GLN A 20 -8.32 -5.17 -1.41
C GLN A 20 -9.84 -5.27 -1.14
N PRO A 21 -10.54 -4.23 -0.67
CA PRO A 21 -12.00 -4.29 -0.47
C PRO A 21 -12.80 -4.58 -1.73
N LEU A 22 -12.31 -4.21 -2.91
CA LEU A 22 -12.90 -4.66 -4.18
C LEU A 22 -12.92 -6.19 -4.25
N LEU A 23 -11.80 -6.85 -3.90
CA LEU A 23 -11.71 -8.31 -3.94
C LEU A 23 -12.62 -8.96 -2.91
N ALA A 24 -12.71 -8.39 -1.71
CA ALA A 24 -13.63 -8.85 -0.69
C ALA A 24 -15.10 -8.80 -1.17
N LEU A 25 -15.50 -7.72 -1.83
CA LEU A 25 -16.83 -7.57 -2.40
C LEU A 25 -17.07 -8.56 -3.55
N LEU A 26 -16.09 -8.75 -4.44
CA LEU A 26 -16.18 -9.72 -5.54
C LEU A 26 -16.27 -11.15 -5.01
N ARG A 27 -15.52 -11.48 -3.96
CA ARG A 27 -15.59 -12.80 -3.30
C ARG A 27 -16.95 -13.01 -2.63
N ALA A 28 -17.52 -11.99 -2.01
CA ALA A 28 -18.87 -12.06 -1.42
C ALA A 28 -19.96 -12.25 -2.46
N GLN A 29 -19.83 -11.63 -3.64
CA GLN A 29 -20.77 -11.78 -4.76
C GLN A 29 -20.65 -13.16 -5.43
N HIS A 30 -19.45 -13.72 -5.49
CA HIS A 30 -19.15 -14.98 -6.18
C HIS A 30 -18.18 -15.84 -5.36
N PRO A 31 -18.64 -16.49 -4.28
CA PRO A 31 -17.78 -17.21 -3.32
C PRO A 31 -16.87 -18.27 -3.95
N GLU A 32 -17.36 -18.99 -4.95
CA GLU A 32 -16.64 -20.09 -5.61
C GLU A 32 -15.81 -19.68 -6.84
N ARG A 33 -15.86 -18.38 -7.20
CA ARG A 33 -15.18 -17.91 -8.40
C ARG A 33 -13.73 -17.53 -8.08
N PRO A 34 -12.73 -18.19 -8.67
CA PRO A 34 -11.34 -17.83 -8.43
C PRO A 34 -11.03 -16.40 -8.91
N ILE A 35 -10.24 -15.69 -8.11
CA ILE A 35 -9.76 -14.34 -8.39
C ILE A 35 -8.24 -14.40 -8.59
N ASP A 36 -7.80 -14.17 -9.83
CA ASP A 36 -6.38 -14.07 -10.15
C ASP A 36 -5.99 -12.60 -10.30
N VAL A 37 -4.80 -12.25 -9.86
CA VAL A 37 -4.28 -10.90 -9.97
C VAL A 37 -3.06 -10.86 -10.88
N LEU A 38 -3.09 -10.01 -11.90
CA LEU A 38 -1.94 -9.71 -12.76
C LEU A 38 -1.22 -8.49 -12.20
N ALA A 39 -0.07 -8.67 -11.58
CA ALA A 39 0.65 -7.63 -10.84
C ALA A 39 2.11 -7.48 -11.27
N PRO A 40 2.70 -6.28 -11.15
CA PRO A 40 4.15 -6.12 -11.23
C PRO A 40 4.84 -6.92 -10.11
N PRO A 41 6.05 -7.49 -10.36
CA PRO A 41 6.80 -8.22 -9.32
C PRO A 41 7.01 -7.43 -8.03
N SER A 42 7.19 -6.10 -8.14
CA SER A 42 7.38 -5.20 -6.99
C SER A 42 6.14 -5.05 -6.08
N VAL A 43 4.95 -5.39 -6.56
CA VAL A 43 3.67 -5.28 -5.82
C VAL A 43 3.04 -6.65 -5.57
N ALA A 44 3.46 -7.67 -6.30
CA ALA A 44 2.94 -9.04 -6.19
C ALA A 44 2.88 -9.59 -4.74
N PRO A 45 3.86 -9.33 -3.84
CA PRO A 45 3.78 -9.78 -2.46
C PRO A 45 2.59 -9.24 -1.67
N VAL A 46 2.11 -8.02 -1.97
CA VAL A 46 0.91 -7.46 -1.34
C VAL A 46 -0.32 -8.29 -1.69
N TRP A 47 -0.48 -8.65 -2.96
CA TRP A 47 -1.60 -9.46 -3.42
C TRP A 47 -1.56 -10.88 -2.87
N ARG A 48 -0.36 -11.47 -2.71
CA ARG A 48 -0.18 -12.79 -2.06
C ARG A 48 -0.53 -12.78 -0.58
N ALA A 49 -0.55 -11.61 0.06
CA ALA A 49 -0.96 -11.44 1.44
C ALA A 49 -2.48 -11.24 1.62
N MET A 50 -3.27 -11.28 0.55
CA MET A 50 -4.73 -11.15 0.57
C MET A 50 -5.39 -12.53 0.51
N ALA A 51 -6.36 -12.77 1.40
CA ALA A 51 -7.06 -14.06 1.48
C ALA A 51 -7.95 -14.35 0.25
N GLU A 52 -8.40 -13.31 -0.43
CA GLU A 52 -9.30 -13.40 -1.59
C GLU A 52 -8.60 -13.82 -2.88
N VAL A 53 -7.27 -13.74 -2.92
CA VAL A 53 -6.47 -13.99 -4.13
C VAL A 53 -6.11 -15.46 -4.23
N ASP A 54 -6.52 -16.10 -5.32
CA ASP A 54 -6.20 -17.50 -5.61
C ASP A 54 -4.83 -17.64 -6.29
N GLU A 55 -4.51 -16.76 -7.24
CA GLU A 55 -3.21 -16.80 -7.94
C GLU A 55 -2.72 -15.39 -8.27
N VAL A 56 -1.44 -15.13 -8.06
CA VAL A 56 -0.78 -13.89 -8.50
C VAL A 56 0.11 -14.18 -9.70
N LEU A 57 -0.25 -13.60 -10.83
CA LEU A 57 0.48 -13.66 -12.09
C LEU A 57 1.40 -12.46 -12.19
N GLU A 58 2.70 -12.67 -12.21
CA GLU A 58 3.64 -11.56 -12.37
C GLU A 58 3.73 -11.11 -13.82
N THR A 59 3.64 -9.78 -14.02
CA THR A 59 3.74 -9.21 -15.35
C THR A 59 5.18 -9.29 -15.86
N PRO A 60 5.40 -9.74 -17.11
CA PRO A 60 6.71 -9.69 -17.73
C PRO A 60 7.05 -8.30 -18.30
N PHE A 61 6.18 -7.30 -18.12
CA PHE A 61 6.29 -6.00 -18.75
C PHE A 61 7.13 -5.04 -17.91
N ARG A 62 8.00 -4.26 -18.58
CA ARG A 62 8.72 -3.15 -17.95
C ARG A 62 7.77 -1.96 -17.71
N HIS A 63 8.02 -1.22 -16.66
CA HIS A 63 7.33 0.05 -16.43
C HIS A 63 7.66 1.06 -17.54
N GLY A 64 6.67 1.83 -17.99
CA GLY A 64 6.81 2.87 -19.02
C GLY A 64 6.37 2.40 -20.41
N PRO A 65 7.15 1.60 -21.16
CA PRO A 65 6.88 1.27 -22.56
C PRO A 65 5.56 0.54 -22.81
N LEU A 66 4.98 0.73 -24.01
CA LEU A 66 3.74 0.06 -24.41
C LEU A 66 3.92 -1.45 -24.57
N GLN A 67 5.02 -1.92 -25.14
CA GLN A 67 5.37 -3.34 -25.35
C GLN A 67 4.20 -4.17 -25.93
N LEU A 68 3.63 -3.72 -27.04
CA LEU A 68 2.40 -4.29 -27.62
C LEU A 68 2.53 -5.76 -27.99
N ARG A 69 3.70 -6.15 -28.55
CA ARG A 69 3.97 -7.54 -28.95
C ARG A 69 4.00 -8.50 -27.76
N GLU A 70 4.62 -8.06 -26.65
CA GLU A 70 4.71 -8.81 -25.41
C GLU A 70 3.33 -8.94 -24.76
N ARG A 71 2.55 -7.86 -24.75
CA ARG A 71 1.16 -7.86 -24.26
C ARG A 71 0.28 -8.80 -25.06
N TRP A 72 0.40 -8.79 -26.37
CA TRP A 72 -0.34 -9.71 -27.23
C TRP A 72 0.02 -11.18 -26.96
N LYS A 73 1.32 -11.49 -26.84
CA LYS A 73 1.77 -12.85 -26.49
C LYS A 73 1.19 -13.28 -25.16
N TYR A 74 1.27 -12.42 -24.15
CA TYR A 74 0.79 -12.72 -22.81
C TYR A 74 -0.75 -12.84 -22.76
N ALA A 75 -1.48 -12.01 -23.47
CA ALA A 75 -2.92 -12.09 -23.61
C ALA A 75 -3.40 -13.45 -24.16
N ARG A 76 -2.62 -14.08 -25.05
CA ARG A 76 -2.90 -15.46 -25.54
C ARG A 76 -2.79 -16.50 -24.44
N VAL A 77 -1.90 -16.30 -23.47
CA VAL A 77 -1.81 -17.16 -22.27
C VAL A 77 -3.05 -16.96 -21.40
N LEU A 78 -3.42 -15.70 -21.14
CA LEU A 78 -4.61 -15.38 -20.35
C LEU A 78 -5.90 -15.91 -20.96
N ARG A 79 -6.04 -15.88 -22.30
CA ARG A 79 -7.22 -16.41 -23.01
C ARG A 79 -7.52 -17.87 -22.66
N ARG A 80 -6.47 -18.68 -22.43
CA ARG A 80 -6.62 -20.11 -22.10
C ARG A 80 -7.09 -20.36 -20.67
N ARG A 81 -7.07 -19.33 -19.80
CA ARG A 81 -7.47 -19.45 -18.40
C ARG A 81 -8.96 -19.30 -18.14
N GLY A 82 -9.76 -18.88 -19.15
CA GLY A 82 -11.21 -18.84 -19.06
C GLY A 82 -11.78 -17.73 -18.17
N TYR A 83 -11.18 -16.53 -18.20
CA TYR A 83 -11.71 -15.38 -17.48
C TYR A 83 -13.04 -14.89 -18.06
N ALA A 84 -14.07 -14.73 -17.21
CA ALA A 84 -15.36 -14.14 -17.60
C ALA A 84 -15.32 -12.61 -17.54
N ASP A 85 -14.63 -12.07 -16.55
CA ASP A 85 -14.51 -10.65 -16.31
C ASP A 85 -13.08 -10.25 -15.93
N ALA A 86 -12.78 -8.97 -16.18
CA ALA A 86 -11.51 -8.35 -15.81
C ALA A 86 -11.75 -6.97 -15.20
N TYR A 87 -11.12 -6.69 -14.08
CA TYR A 87 -11.11 -5.41 -13.38
C TYR A 87 -9.78 -4.72 -13.62
N VAL A 88 -9.78 -3.59 -14.34
CA VAL A 88 -8.57 -2.87 -14.75
C VAL A 88 -8.39 -1.66 -13.85
N LEU A 89 -7.58 -1.80 -12.79
CA LEU A 89 -7.40 -0.76 -11.78
C LEU A 89 -6.53 0.42 -12.26
N PRO A 90 -5.45 0.22 -13.03
CA PRO A 90 -4.71 1.34 -13.61
C PRO A 90 -5.54 2.08 -14.68
N ASN A 91 -5.49 3.41 -14.66
CA ASN A 91 -6.26 4.26 -15.56
C ASN A 91 -5.59 4.51 -16.93
N THR A 92 -4.60 3.69 -17.33
CA THR A 92 -3.89 3.85 -18.60
C THR A 92 -4.34 2.86 -19.67
N LEU A 93 -4.28 3.30 -20.93
CA LEU A 93 -4.69 2.53 -22.10
C LEU A 93 -3.94 1.20 -22.20
N LYS A 94 -2.65 1.18 -21.92
CA LYS A 94 -1.81 -0.02 -22.06
C LYS A 94 -2.23 -1.20 -21.18
N TYR A 95 -2.86 -0.93 -20.02
CA TYR A 95 -3.38 -2.00 -19.16
C TYR A 95 -4.74 -2.51 -19.64
N ALA A 96 -5.57 -1.65 -20.24
CA ALA A 96 -6.85 -2.04 -20.80
C ALA A 96 -6.69 -2.93 -22.06
N LEU A 97 -5.58 -2.82 -22.78
CA LEU A 97 -5.27 -3.69 -23.94
C LEU A 97 -5.13 -5.15 -23.54
N ILE A 98 -4.64 -5.48 -22.36
CA ILE A 98 -4.37 -6.86 -21.95
C ILE A 98 -5.66 -7.72 -21.95
N PRO A 99 -6.72 -7.39 -21.20
CA PRO A 99 -7.93 -8.17 -21.18
C PRO A 99 -8.71 -8.08 -22.50
N TRP A 100 -8.60 -6.97 -23.24
CA TRP A 100 -9.20 -6.85 -24.56
C TRP A 100 -8.54 -7.83 -25.56
N LEU A 101 -7.23 -7.86 -25.65
CA LEU A 101 -6.49 -8.81 -26.49
C LEU A 101 -6.70 -10.26 -26.05
N ALA A 102 -6.92 -10.51 -24.75
CA ALA A 102 -7.25 -11.83 -24.23
C ALA A 102 -8.68 -12.28 -24.58
N GLY A 103 -9.52 -11.37 -25.08
CA GLY A 103 -10.91 -11.66 -25.44
C GLY A 103 -11.83 -11.82 -24.24
N ILE A 104 -11.49 -11.20 -23.09
CA ILE A 104 -12.34 -11.25 -21.88
C ILE A 104 -13.60 -10.43 -22.16
N ALA A 105 -14.78 -11.02 -21.92
CA ALA A 105 -16.05 -10.46 -22.33
C ALA A 105 -16.42 -9.18 -21.56
N THR A 106 -16.28 -9.17 -20.24
CA THR A 106 -16.57 -8.02 -19.39
C THR A 106 -15.27 -7.40 -18.91
N ARG A 107 -15.09 -6.10 -19.15
CA ARG A 107 -13.88 -5.36 -18.77
C ARG A 107 -14.29 -4.09 -18.05
N VAL A 108 -14.18 -4.15 -16.72
CA VAL A 108 -14.57 -3.09 -15.78
C VAL A 108 -13.38 -2.17 -15.50
N GLY A 109 -13.62 -0.87 -15.42
CA GLY A 109 -12.58 0.09 -15.04
C GLY A 109 -13.06 1.53 -15.16
N TYR A 110 -12.31 2.47 -14.64
CA TYR A 110 -12.61 3.89 -14.75
C TYR A 110 -12.28 4.45 -16.14
N LYS A 111 -12.84 5.60 -16.49
CA LYS A 111 -12.66 6.28 -17.78
C LYS A 111 -11.16 6.49 -18.11
N GLY A 112 -10.38 7.10 -17.25
CA GLY A 112 -8.94 7.32 -17.41
C GLY A 112 -8.54 7.89 -18.78
N GLU A 113 -7.42 7.42 -19.34
CA GLU A 113 -7.03 7.69 -20.73
C GLU A 113 -8.08 7.16 -21.70
N SER A 114 -8.09 7.64 -22.97
CA SER A 114 -9.06 7.21 -24.00
C SER A 114 -9.09 5.70 -24.20
N ARG A 115 -9.91 4.99 -23.42
CA ARG A 115 -10.02 3.53 -23.38
C ARG A 115 -11.39 3.02 -23.84
N HIS A 116 -12.12 3.85 -24.59
CA HIS A 116 -13.43 3.49 -25.15
C HIS A 116 -13.31 2.23 -26.02
N GLY A 117 -14.22 1.27 -25.84
CA GLY A 117 -14.17 -0.03 -26.50
C GLY A 117 -13.20 -1.05 -25.88
N LEU A 118 -12.10 -0.62 -25.25
CA LEU A 118 -11.22 -1.51 -24.49
C LEU A 118 -11.82 -1.85 -23.12
N ILE A 119 -12.36 -0.86 -22.44
CA ILE A 119 -13.21 -1.02 -21.26
C ILE A 119 -14.66 -0.91 -21.74
N ASN A 120 -15.52 -1.90 -21.43
CA ASN A 120 -16.92 -1.93 -21.84
C ASN A 120 -17.92 -1.89 -20.67
N ALA A 121 -17.42 -1.87 -19.45
CA ALA A 121 -18.13 -1.51 -18.23
C ALA A 121 -17.35 -0.34 -17.58
N MET A 122 -17.49 0.84 -18.17
CA MET A 122 -16.68 2.01 -17.86
C MET A 122 -17.33 2.85 -16.77
N HIS A 123 -16.68 2.94 -15.62
CA HIS A 123 -17.09 3.82 -14.53
C HIS A 123 -16.62 5.26 -14.77
N LEU A 124 -17.45 6.21 -14.33
CA LEU A 124 -17.12 7.64 -14.35
C LEU A 124 -16.69 8.09 -12.96
N ASP A 125 -15.63 8.88 -12.92
CA ASP A 125 -15.12 9.49 -11.70
C ASP A 125 -15.60 10.94 -11.63
N ASP A 126 -16.88 11.09 -11.29
CA ASP A 126 -17.56 12.38 -11.35
C ASP A 126 -17.56 13.13 -9.99
N VAL A 127 -17.14 12.50 -8.91
CA VAL A 127 -17.25 13.04 -7.55
C VAL A 127 -15.88 12.98 -6.81
N PRO A 128 -14.98 13.90 -7.08
CA PRO A 128 -13.78 14.10 -6.25
C PRO A 128 -14.06 15.14 -5.11
N PRO A 129 -13.23 15.14 -4.05
CA PRO A 129 -12.30 14.11 -3.63
C PRO A 129 -13.02 12.99 -2.88
N ARG A 130 -12.52 11.76 -3.00
CA ARG A 130 -13.05 10.59 -2.30
C ARG A 130 -11.93 9.72 -1.74
N PRO A 131 -12.18 8.94 -0.69
CA PRO A 131 -11.23 7.94 -0.21
C PRO A 131 -10.91 6.91 -1.30
N MET A 132 -9.63 6.59 -1.49
CA MET A 132 -9.18 5.66 -2.53
C MET A 132 -9.75 4.24 -2.34
N VAL A 133 -10.03 3.83 -1.11
CA VAL A 133 -10.69 2.55 -0.82
C VAL A 133 -12.08 2.51 -1.44
N ALA A 134 -12.90 3.55 -1.24
CA ALA A 134 -14.23 3.65 -1.82
C ALA A 134 -14.18 3.72 -3.37
N PHE A 135 -13.16 4.38 -3.93
CA PHE A 135 -12.92 4.43 -5.36
C PHE A 135 -12.73 3.04 -5.98
N TYR A 136 -11.84 2.21 -5.40
CA TYR A 136 -11.64 0.87 -5.91
C TYR A 136 -12.85 -0.05 -5.65
N ALA A 137 -13.44 0.05 -4.48
CA ALA A 137 -14.60 -0.77 -4.09
C ALA A 137 -15.83 -0.55 -4.98
N ALA A 138 -16.03 0.67 -5.50
CA ALA A 138 -17.15 0.98 -6.39
C ALA A 138 -17.14 0.15 -7.68
N LEU A 139 -15.97 -0.31 -8.14
CA LEU A 139 -15.87 -1.18 -9.32
C LEU A 139 -16.58 -2.54 -9.14
N ALA A 140 -16.84 -2.98 -7.89
CA ALA A 140 -17.58 -4.20 -7.61
C ALA A 140 -19.04 -4.15 -8.12
N ALA A 141 -19.60 -2.96 -8.41
CA ALA A 141 -20.89 -2.78 -9.07
C ALA A 141 -20.89 -3.24 -10.54
N GLY A 142 -19.72 -3.61 -11.09
CA GLY A 142 -19.60 -4.20 -12.42
C GLY A 142 -19.97 -3.23 -13.54
N ARG A 143 -21.18 -3.40 -14.14
CA ARG A 143 -21.63 -2.57 -15.26
C ARG A 143 -22.37 -1.29 -14.86
N GLU A 144 -22.55 -1.07 -13.58
CA GLU A 144 -23.18 0.15 -13.07
C GLU A 144 -22.19 1.31 -13.09
N VAL A 145 -22.28 2.13 -14.13
CA VAL A 145 -21.29 3.17 -14.49
C VAL A 145 -21.17 4.30 -13.45
N ARG A 146 -22.20 4.51 -12.64
CA ARG A 146 -22.28 5.56 -11.61
C ARG A 146 -22.66 4.96 -10.26
N ALA A 147 -21.97 3.88 -9.88
CA ALA A 147 -22.15 3.31 -8.57
C ALA A 147 -21.86 4.37 -7.50
N PRO A 148 -22.78 4.58 -6.55
CA PRO A 148 -22.54 5.49 -5.44
C PRO A 148 -21.34 5.00 -4.63
N LEU A 149 -20.61 5.93 -4.05
CA LEU A 149 -19.61 5.58 -3.05
C LEU A 149 -20.33 4.92 -1.88
N ARG A 150 -19.86 3.76 -1.47
CA ARG A 150 -20.44 3.01 -0.36
C ARG A 150 -19.82 3.49 0.94
N ASP A 151 -20.65 3.79 1.93
CA ASP A 151 -20.20 4.08 3.30
C ASP A 151 -19.80 2.81 4.05
N ASP A 152 -20.32 1.66 3.60
CA ASP A 152 -20.12 0.34 4.20
C ASP A 152 -18.97 -0.47 3.54
N VAL A 153 -17.97 0.21 3.00
CA VAL A 153 -16.82 -0.47 2.36
C VAL A 153 -15.99 -1.21 3.41
N PRO A 154 -15.70 -2.51 3.19
CA PRO A 154 -14.82 -3.26 4.07
C PRO A 154 -13.45 -2.59 4.20
N ARG A 155 -12.84 -2.68 5.38
CA ARG A 155 -11.46 -2.21 5.55
C ARG A 155 -10.48 -3.13 4.84
N PRO A 156 -9.41 -2.57 4.24
CA PRO A 156 -8.34 -3.39 3.68
C PRO A 156 -7.79 -4.36 4.72
N ARG A 157 -7.54 -5.60 4.31
CA ARG A 157 -6.98 -6.64 5.16
C ARG A 157 -5.85 -7.36 4.45
N LEU A 158 -4.74 -7.51 5.16
CA LEU A 158 -3.62 -8.35 4.78
C LEU A 158 -3.35 -9.35 5.89
N GLN A 159 -2.65 -10.42 5.56
CA GLN A 159 -2.24 -11.45 6.51
C GLN A 159 -0.81 -11.93 6.24
N ALA A 160 -0.13 -12.31 7.30
CA ALA A 160 1.14 -13.02 7.26
C ALA A 160 1.06 -14.21 8.20
N SER A 161 1.51 -15.36 7.76
CA SER A 161 1.52 -16.55 8.60
C SER A 161 2.58 -16.45 9.71
N ALA A 162 2.36 -17.16 10.82
CA ALA A 162 3.35 -17.24 11.91
C ALA A 162 4.74 -17.71 11.42
N ALA A 163 4.77 -18.60 10.44
CA ALA A 163 6.02 -19.08 9.85
C ALA A 163 6.74 -17.98 9.07
N GLN A 164 6.01 -17.16 8.29
CA GLN A 164 6.60 -16.01 7.58
C GLN A 164 7.15 -14.97 8.56
N VAL A 165 6.41 -14.69 9.63
CA VAL A 165 6.83 -13.75 10.68
C VAL A 165 8.10 -14.26 11.37
N ALA A 166 8.14 -15.52 11.81
CA ALA A 166 9.31 -16.11 12.46
C ALA A 166 10.55 -16.10 11.55
N ALA A 167 10.39 -16.45 10.28
CA ALA A 167 11.48 -16.45 9.30
C ALA A 167 12.01 -15.02 9.05
N ALA A 168 11.13 -14.02 8.92
CA ALA A 168 11.52 -12.64 8.72
C ALA A 168 12.26 -12.06 9.93
N CYS A 169 11.77 -12.32 11.16
CA CYS A 169 12.44 -11.91 12.39
C CYS A 169 13.83 -12.53 12.50
N ALA A 170 13.96 -13.85 12.29
CA ALA A 170 15.23 -14.55 12.36
C ALA A 170 16.25 -14.00 11.35
N ARG A 171 15.83 -13.73 10.12
CA ARG A 171 16.69 -13.17 9.08
C ARG A 171 17.09 -11.72 9.35
N ALA A 172 16.21 -10.94 9.95
CA ALA A 172 16.45 -9.55 10.31
C ALA A 172 17.23 -9.39 11.63
N GLY A 173 17.50 -10.45 12.38
CA GLY A 173 18.10 -10.40 13.71
C GLY A 173 17.17 -9.77 14.77
N ILE A 174 15.86 -9.81 14.54
CA ILE A 174 14.83 -9.29 15.46
C ILE A 174 14.43 -10.39 16.44
N ASP A 175 14.54 -10.12 17.72
CA ASP A 175 14.06 -11.00 18.77
C ASP A 175 12.53 -10.89 18.89
N PRO A 176 11.77 -11.95 18.58
CA PRO A 176 10.31 -11.89 18.62
C PRO A 176 9.74 -11.78 20.05
N ALA A 177 10.54 -11.98 21.09
CA ALA A 177 10.11 -11.84 22.49
C ALA A 177 10.19 -10.40 23.01
N ARG A 178 10.82 -9.50 22.23
CA ARG A 178 11.00 -8.08 22.59
C ARG A 178 10.00 -7.21 21.86
N ALA A 179 9.68 -6.05 22.42
CA ALA A 179 8.84 -5.05 21.74
C ALA A 179 9.51 -4.62 20.43
N LEU A 180 8.73 -4.53 19.35
CA LEU A 180 9.19 -4.12 18.03
C LEU A 180 8.39 -2.92 17.54
N VAL A 181 9.07 -1.80 17.31
CA VAL A 181 8.50 -0.64 16.59
C VAL A 181 9.12 -0.57 15.20
N VAL A 182 8.25 -0.46 14.18
CA VAL A 182 8.71 -0.31 12.80
C VAL A 182 8.64 1.15 12.38
N PHE A 183 9.70 1.68 11.82
CA PHE A 183 9.70 2.97 11.14
C PHE A 183 9.76 2.81 9.63
N ALA A 184 8.96 3.59 8.91
CA ALA A 184 8.99 3.71 7.45
C ALA A 184 9.31 5.16 7.05
N PRO A 185 10.60 5.57 7.14
CA PRO A 185 11.01 6.94 6.92
C PRO A 185 11.11 7.32 5.44
N GLY A 186 11.06 6.34 4.54
CA GLY A 186 11.09 6.54 3.10
C GLY A 186 9.78 7.09 2.54
N ALA A 187 9.86 7.66 1.34
CA ALA A 187 8.69 8.03 0.53
C ALA A 187 9.07 8.04 -0.96
N GLU A 188 8.54 7.09 -1.73
CA GLU A 188 8.81 6.95 -3.17
C GLU A 188 8.27 8.13 -3.98
N PHE A 189 7.19 8.76 -3.52
CA PHE A 189 6.60 9.93 -4.18
C PHE A 189 7.58 11.10 -4.29
N GLY A 190 8.37 11.37 -3.22
CA GLY A 190 9.36 12.43 -3.21
C GLY A 190 9.73 12.91 -1.80
N PRO A 191 10.79 13.73 -1.70
CA PRO A 191 11.33 14.18 -0.40
C PRO A 191 10.34 15.02 0.41
N ALA A 192 9.38 15.69 -0.23
CA ALA A 192 8.37 16.48 0.47
C ALA A 192 7.52 15.67 1.45
N LYS A 193 7.41 14.35 1.27
CA LYS A 193 6.68 13.45 2.18
C LYS A 193 7.53 12.88 3.31
N ARG A 194 8.82 13.20 3.38
CA ARG A 194 9.72 12.61 4.38
C ARG A 194 9.74 13.46 5.64
N TRP A 195 9.32 12.89 6.75
CA TRP A 195 9.57 13.46 8.08
C TRP A 195 11.07 13.45 8.33
N PRO A 196 11.65 14.49 8.95
CA PRO A 196 13.09 14.60 9.11
C PRO A 196 13.75 13.40 9.80
N ALA A 197 14.89 12.94 9.28
CA ALA A 197 15.65 11.82 9.88
C ALA A 197 16.00 12.09 11.34
N ALA A 198 16.37 13.33 11.68
CA ALA A 198 16.65 13.74 13.05
C ALA A 198 15.46 13.55 14.01
N HIS A 199 14.24 13.76 13.53
CA HIS A 199 13.03 13.54 14.32
C HIS A 199 12.75 12.04 14.53
N PHE A 200 12.95 11.19 13.49
CA PHE A 200 12.88 9.73 13.65
C PHE A 200 13.97 9.23 14.63
N ALA A 201 15.18 9.77 14.54
CA ALA A 201 16.29 9.41 15.44
C ALA A 201 15.95 9.74 16.90
N ALA A 202 15.45 10.94 17.16
CA ALA A 202 15.03 11.35 18.50
C ALA A 202 13.82 10.52 19.00
N LEU A 203 12.91 10.10 18.10
CA LEU A 203 11.81 9.21 18.46
C LEU A 203 12.32 7.81 18.83
N ALA A 204 13.31 7.27 18.12
CA ALA A 204 13.95 6.01 18.47
C ALA A 204 14.60 6.06 19.85
N GLU A 205 15.29 7.16 20.19
CA GLU A 205 15.84 7.39 21.52
C GLU A 205 14.76 7.42 22.60
N ALA A 206 13.62 8.08 22.35
CA ALA A 206 12.50 8.11 23.29
C ALA A 206 11.88 6.73 23.50
N ILE A 207 11.80 5.88 22.47
CA ILE A 207 11.32 4.50 22.57
C ILE A 207 12.27 3.66 23.43
N VAL A 208 13.58 3.72 23.16
CA VAL A 208 14.59 2.96 23.92
C VAL A 208 14.70 3.46 25.36
N ALA A 209 14.51 4.77 25.61
CA ALA A 209 14.46 5.31 26.96
C ALA A 209 13.20 4.83 27.72
N PHE A 210 12.09 4.61 27.04
CA PHE A 210 10.84 4.10 27.61
C PHE A 210 10.91 2.59 27.88
N ASP A 211 11.45 1.81 26.96
CA ASP A 211 11.74 0.38 27.12
C ASP A 211 13.13 0.07 26.56
N PRO A 212 14.15 -0.10 27.42
CA PRO A 212 15.53 -0.42 26.99
C PRO A 212 15.66 -1.75 26.25
N ARG A 213 14.64 -2.59 26.27
CA ARG A 213 14.61 -3.84 25.51
C ARG A 213 13.92 -3.70 24.17
N ALA A 214 13.26 -2.57 23.89
CA ALA A 214 12.58 -2.35 22.61
C ALA A 214 13.56 -2.39 21.43
N GLN A 215 13.05 -2.81 20.30
CA GLN A 215 13.74 -2.86 19.02
C GLN A 215 13.05 -1.92 18.05
N VAL A 216 13.82 -1.15 17.28
CA VAL A 216 13.31 -0.29 16.22
C VAL A 216 13.83 -0.79 14.88
N ALA A 217 12.95 -1.20 13.96
CA ALA A 217 13.33 -1.65 12.63
C ALA A 217 12.98 -0.58 11.59
N LEU A 218 13.99 -0.11 10.86
CA LEU A 218 13.81 0.86 9.77
C LEU A 218 13.57 0.09 8.48
N LEU A 219 12.38 0.20 7.90
CA LEU A 219 12.00 -0.46 6.65
C LEU A 219 11.93 0.55 5.50
N GLY A 220 12.37 0.13 4.33
CA GLY A 220 12.36 0.94 3.12
C GLY A 220 12.95 0.22 1.92
N SER A 221 12.87 0.85 0.77
CA SER A 221 13.53 0.42 -0.45
C SER A 221 15.05 0.66 -0.37
N PRO A 222 15.86 0.14 -1.31
CA PRO A 222 17.28 0.47 -1.38
C PRO A 222 17.57 1.98 -1.50
N LYS A 223 16.63 2.76 -2.06
CA LYS A 223 16.73 4.23 -2.17
C LYS A 223 16.59 4.95 -0.83
N ASP A 224 15.98 4.29 0.16
CA ASP A 224 15.75 4.85 1.48
C ASP A 224 16.87 4.52 2.47
N ARG A 225 17.91 3.78 2.00
CA ARG A 225 19.01 3.32 2.85
C ARG A 225 19.75 4.49 3.50
N GLU A 226 20.06 5.53 2.73
CA GLU A 226 20.79 6.70 3.22
C GLU A 226 20.06 7.39 4.38
N VAL A 227 18.76 7.69 4.21
CA VAL A 227 17.95 8.30 5.28
C VAL A 227 17.81 7.36 6.49
N CYS A 228 17.78 6.05 6.28
CA CYS A 228 17.76 5.09 7.37
C CYS A 228 19.14 5.00 8.09
N ASP A 229 20.24 5.16 7.38
CA ASP A 229 21.59 5.21 7.98
C ASP A 229 21.75 6.44 8.91
N GLU A 230 21.15 7.60 8.57
CA GLU A 230 21.11 8.77 9.43
C GLU A 230 20.35 8.54 10.76
N ILE A 231 19.32 7.66 10.73
CA ILE A 231 18.51 7.31 11.90
C ILE A 231 19.19 6.22 12.74
N ALA A 232 19.85 5.28 12.09
CA ALA A 232 20.54 4.15 12.72
C ALA A 232 21.78 4.60 13.51
N GLY A 233 22.58 3.67 14.00
CA GLY A 233 23.80 3.95 14.77
C GLY A 233 23.54 4.04 16.28
N ARG A 234 22.40 3.57 16.73
CA ARG A 234 21.99 3.45 18.14
C ARG A 234 21.71 2.00 18.49
N ASP A 235 21.94 1.62 19.73
CA ASP A 235 21.61 0.28 20.22
C ASP A 235 20.10 0.02 20.08
N GLY A 236 19.76 -1.17 19.60
CA GLY A 236 18.37 -1.57 19.39
C GLY A 236 17.72 -1.02 18.10
N VAL A 237 18.43 -0.24 17.28
CA VAL A 237 17.93 0.29 16.00
C VAL A 237 18.58 -0.43 14.81
N PHE A 238 17.75 -1.08 13.98
CA PHE A 238 18.18 -1.92 12.86
C PHE A 238 17.83 -1.27 11.52
N ASN A 239 18.83 -0.91 10.71
CA ASN A 239 18.57 -0.47 9.34
C ASN A 239 18.37 -1.69 8.42
N LEU A 240 17.13 -1.95 8.05
CA LEU A 240 16.73 -3.03 7.15
C LEU A 240 16.32 -2.52 5.76
N ALA A 241 16.48 -1.22 5.48
CA ALA A 241 16.16 -0.63 4.18
C ALA A 241 17.01 -1.26 3.07
N GLY A 242 16.36 -1.80 2.05
CA GLY A 242 17.00 -2.52 0.95
C GLY A 242 17.56 -3.90 1.33
N ALA A 243 17.51 -4.31 2.59
CA ALA A 243 17.94 -5.63 3.06
C ALA A 243 16.80 -6.62 3.19
N THR A 244 15.54 -6.18 3.06
CA THR A 244 14.34 -7.00 3.11
C THR A 244 13.61 -6.97 1.77
N THR A 245 13.02 -8.11 1.40
CA THR A 245 11.99 -8.17 0.35
C THR A 245 10.69 -7.56 0.87
N LEU A 246 9.77 -7.20 -0.03
CA LEU A 246 8.46 -6.69 0.38
C LEU A 246 7.66 -7.72 1.21
N ALA A 247 7.79 -9.02 0.90
CA ALA A 247 7.15 -10.08 1.68
C ALA A 247 7.69 -10.15 3.13
N GLU A 248 8.99 -9.98 3.31
CA GLU A 248 9.60 -9.91 4.64
C GLU A 248 9.22 -8.63 5.38
N ALA A 249 9.15 -7.49 4.67
CA ALA A 249 8.66 -6.24 5.25
C ALA A 249 7.21 -6.38 5.75
N ILE A 250 6.30 -7.01 4.98
CA ILE A 250 4.94 -7.33 5.41
C ILE A 250 4.96 -8.19 6.68
N ALA A 251 5.81 -9.22 6.73
CA ALA A 251 5.90 -10.10 7.89
C ALA A 251 6.47 -9.40 9.14
N LEU A 252 7.48 -8.52 9.00
CA LEU A 252 8.02 -7.71 10.09
C LEU A 252 6.97 -6.71 10.61
N VAL A 253 6.25 -6.05 9.70
CA VAL A 253 5.12 -5.18 10.07
C VAL A 253 4.03 -5.98 10.80
N ALA A 254 3.72 -7.21 10.36
CA ALA A 254 2.77 -8.08 11.06
C ALA A 254 3.20 -8.44 12.49
N ARG A 255 4.51 -8.48 12.78
CA ARG A 255 5.06 -8.68 14.15
C ARG A 255 5.06 -7.39 14.95
N ALA A 256 5.12 -6.22 14.32
CA ALA A 256 5.30 -4.96 15.01
C ALA A 256 4.21 -4.69 16.06
N ASP A 257 4.60 -4.14 17.20
CA ASP A 257 3.70 -3.66 18.24
C ASP A 257 3.13 -2.28 17.86
N ALA A 258 3.94 -1.47 17.15
CA ALA A 258 3.49 -0.22 16.55
C ALA A 258 4.32 0.11 15.30
N VAL A 259 3.78 1.00 14.46
CA VAL A 259 4.43 1.50 13.25
C VAL A 259 4.38 3.01 13.22
N VAL A 260 5.46 3.67 12.82
CA VAL A 260 5.47 5.11 12.50
C VAL A 260 5.88 5.26 11.04
N ALA A 261 5.03 5.85 10.24
CA ALA A 261 5.25 5.92 8.80
C ALA A 261 4.85 7.27 8.21
N ASN A 262 5.65 7.74 7.27
CA ASN A 262 5.20 8.74 6.33
C ASN A 262 4.02 8.19 5.50
N ASP A 263 3.24 9.05 4.84
CA ASP A 263 2.23 8.63 3.86
C ASP A 263 2.90 7.84 2.72
N SER A 264 2.94 6.52 2.86
CA SER A 264 3.67 5.58 2.01
C SER A 264 2.97 4.22 1.93
N GLY A 265 3.49 3.32 1.08
CA GLY A 265 2.95 1.97 0.96
C GLY A 265 2.99 1.16 2.26
N LEU A 266 4.02 1.34 3.10
CA LEU A 266 4.14 0.64 4.38
C LEU A 266 3.11 1.10 5.41
N LEU A 267 2.67 2.36 5.37
CA LEU A 267 1.56 2.87 6.16
C LEU A 267 0.29 2.03 5.91
N HIS A 268 -0.06 1.86 4.64
CA HIS A 268 -1.26 1.11 4.26
C HIS A 268 -1.13 -0.39 4.59
N ILE A 269 0.06 -0.96 4.44
CA ILE A 269 0.34 -2.35 4.87
C ILE A 269 0.12 -2.50 6.38
N ALA A 270 0.65 -1.58 7.20
CA ALA A 270 0.46 -1.61 8.66
C ALA A 270 -1.02 -1.53 9.05
N SER A 271 -1.76 -0.62 8.41
CA SER A 271 -3.20 -0.47 8.61
C SER A 271 -3.97 -1.73 8.24
N ALA A 272 -3.66 -2.34 7.09
CA ALA A 272 -4.33 -3.56 6.62
C ALA A 272 -3.97 -4.81 7.43
N LEU A 273 -2.81 -4.82 8.10
CA LEU A 273 -2.42 -5.83 9.08
C LEU A 273 -2.99 -5.55 10.48
N ASN A 274 -3.81 -4.50 10.62
CA ASN A 274 -4.39 -4.05 11.88
C ASN A 274 -3.34 -3.81 12.99
N ARG A 275 -2.20 -3.21 12.61
CA ARG A 275 -1.19 -2.80 13.59
C ARG A 275 -1.44 -1.36 14.03
N PRO A 276 -1.18 -1.04 15.33
CA PRO A 276 -1.14 0.34 15.76
C PRO A 276 -0.20 1.14 14.86
N VAL A 277 -0.68 2.24 14.28
CA VAL A 277 0.14 3.03 13.35
C VAL A 277 -0.06 4.53 13.55
N VAL A 278 1.04 5.26 13.63
CA VAL A 278 1.07 6.72 13.57
C VAL A 278 1.45 7.13 12.15
N ALA A 279 0.51 7.73 11.46
CA ALA A 279 0.62 8.17 10.07
C ALA A 279 0.97 9.65 10.01
N LEU A 280 2.05 10.00 9.31
CA LEU A 280 2.57 11.35 9.22
C LEU A 280 2.22 11.95 7.85
N TYR A 281 1.35 12.96 7.84
CA TYR A 281 0.90 13.64 6.62
C TYR A 281 1.43 15.06 6.56
N GLY A 282 2.13 15.36 5.48
CA GLY A 282 2.62 16.70 5.17
C GLY A 282 1.95 17.28 3.92
N PRO A 283 2.50 17.00 2.72
CA PRO A 283 2.00 17.56 1.46
C PRO A 283 0.77 16.82 0.91
N THR A 284 0.32 15.75 1.54
CA THR A 284 -0.80 14.90 1.10
C THR A 284 -1.98 15.02 2.04
N ASP A 285 -3.11 14.56 1.56
CA ASP A 285 -4.41 14.69 2.19
C ASP A 285 -4.77 13.39 2.93
N PRO A 286 -4.87 13.43 4.27
CA PRO A 286 -5.26 12.26 5.05
C PRO A 286 -6.68 11.77 4.73
N ASP A 287 -7.59 12.63 4.21
CA ASP A 287 -8.95 12.22 3.87
C ASP A 287 -9.02 11.47 2.54
N HIS A 288 -8.03 11.70 1.65
CA HIS A 288 -7.94 10.98 0.39
C HIS A 288 -7.41 9.55 0.55
N ALA A 289 -6.40 9.35 1.37
CA ALA A 289 -5.78 8.05 1.62
C ALA A 289 -5.46 7.86 3.11
N PRO A 290 -6.49 7.81 3.98
CA PRO A 290 -6.28 7.60 5.42
C PRO A 290 -5.74 6.20 5.70
N PRO A 291 -5.16 5.98 6.87
CA PRO A 291 -4.93 4.63 7.38
C PRO A 291 -6.28 4.01 7.76
N PHE A 292 -6.81 3.15 6.91
CA PHE A 292 -8.13 2.52 7.11
C PHE A 292 -8.11 1.48 8.25
N SER A 293 -7.88 1.92 9.48
CA SER A 293 -7.77 1.07 10.67
C SER A 293 -8.26 1.81 11.91
N ASP A 294 -8.91 1.10 12.87
CA ASP A 294 -9.36 1.67 14.14
C ASP A 294 -8.22 1.92 15.12
N VAL A 295 -7.09 1.29 14.91
CA VAL A 295 -5.89 1.38 15.75
C VAL A 295 -4.84 2.32 15.15
N ALA A 296 -5.25 3.16 14.20
CA ALA A 296 -4.39 4.14 13.56
C ALA A 296 -4.66 5.55 14.06
N ALA A 297 -3.61 6.37 14.10
CA ALA A 297 -3.71 7.80 14.33
C ALA A 297 -3.00 8.56 13.20
N SER A 298 -3.65 9.59 12.66
CA SER A 298 -3.08 10.48 11.66
C SER A 298 -2.65 11.79 12.29
N ILE A 299 -1.45 12.26 11.95
CA ILE A 299 -0.95 13.57 12.34
C ILE A 299 -0.77 14.43 11.09
N SER A 300 -1.42 15.59 11.07
CA SER A 300 -1.25 16.62 10.05
C SER A 300 -1.35 18.00 10.72
N LEU A 301 -0.49 18.93 10.32
CA LEU A 301 -0.51 20.30 10.84
C LEU A 301 -1.53 21.20 10.14
N HIS A 302 -2.21 20.72 9.11
CA HIS A 302 -3.24 21.46 8.33
C HIS A 302 -2.81 22.87 7.96
N LEU A 303 -1.56 23.06 7.50
CA LEU A 303 -1.06 24.36 7.08
C LEU A 303 -1.81 24.87 5.85
N ALA A 304 -1.91 26.18 5.69
CA ALA A 304 -2.58 26.80 4.56
C ALA A 304 -2.03 26.37 3.18
N CYS A 305 -0.75 25.94 3.12
CA CYS A 305 -0.12 25.42 1.91
C CYS A 305 -0.29 23.89 1.73
N ALA A 306 -0.95 23.19 2.65
CA ALA A 306 -1.18 21.76 2.59
C ALA A 306 -2.69 21.44 2.48
N PRO A 307 -3.06 20.41 1.69
CA PRO A 307 -2.24 19.49 0.92
C PRO A 307 -1.81 20.07 -0.45
N CYS A 308 -0.52 20.28 -0.66
CA CYS A 308 0.00 20.81 -1.95
C CYS A 308 0.19 19.71 -3.02
N ARG A 309 0.31 18.45 -2.62
CA ARG A 309 0.50 17.28 -3.49
C ARG A 309 1.74 17.38 -4.39
N GLN A 310 2.78 18.10 -3.96
CA GLN A 310 4.02 18.26 -4.69
C GLN A 310 5.08 17.25 -4.23
N ARG A 311 5.96 16.85 -5.17
CA ARG A 311 7.08 15.92 -4.87
C ARG A 311 8.18 16.58 -4.06
N GLU A 312 8.38 17.88 -4.27
CA GLU A 312 9.29 18.76 -3.57
C GLU A 312 8.49 19.94 -3.02
N CYS A 313 8.93 20.48 -1.89
CA CYS A 313 8.23 21.62 -1.30
C CYS A 313 8.40 22.88 -2.18
N PRO A 314 7.33 23.43 -2.77
CA PRO A 314 7.43 24.58 -3.65
C PRO A 314 7.84 25.87 -2.92
N LEU A 315 7.68 25.90 -1.59
CA LEU A 315 8.06 27.02 -0.72
C LEU A 315 9.42 26.81 -0.06
N GLY A 316 10.06 25.64 -0.25
CA GLY A 316 11.38 25.31 0.26
C GLY A 316 11.48 25.01 1.77
N HIS A 317 10.50 25.42 2.58
CA HIS A 317 10.58 25.31 4.05
C HIS A 317 10.14 23.95 4.61
N GLN A 318 9.30 23.19 3.91
CA GLN A 318 8.75 21.88 4.33
C GLN A 318 8.13 21.87 5.74
N ASP A 319 7.60 22.99 6.21
CA ASP A 319 7.08 23.23 7.56
C ASP A 319 6.03 22.21 8.00
N CYS A 320 5.25 21.66 7.07
CA CYS A 320 4.23 20.64 7.34
C CYS A 320 4.79 19.37 7.99
N LEU A 321 6.09 19.08 7.80
CA LEU A 321 6.79 17.96 8.45
C LEU A 321 7.91 18.43 9.37
N GLN A 322 8.59 19.54 9.04
CA GLN A 322 9.66 20.10 9.88
C GLN A 322 9.15 20.53 11.26
N LYS A 323 7.95 21.18 11.31
CA LYS A 323 7.31 21.64 12.55
C LYS A 323 6.53 20.54 13.28
N MET A 324 6.36 19.37 12.68
CA MET A 324 5.81 18.18 13.35
C MET A 324 6.91 17.58 14.23
N GLY A 325 7.05 18.12 15.43
CA GLY A 325 8.14 17.73 16.35
C GLY A 325 8.01 16.31 16.89
N THR A 326 9.13 15.73 17.33
CA THR A 326 9.20 14.37 17.89
C THR A 326 8.25 14.17 19.07
N GLU A 327 8.13 15.16 19.96
CA GLU A 327 7.24 15.09 21.12
C GLU A 327 5.76 14.90 20.71
N MET A 328 5.30 15.59 19.67
CA MET A 328 3.95 15.43 19.15
C MET A 328 3.70 13.98 18.72
N VAL A 329 4.62 13.38 17.97
CA VAL A 329 4.52 12.00 17.51
C VAL A 329 4.65 11.01 18.67
N TRP A 330 5.55 11.26 19.62
CA TRP A 330 5.72 10.46 20.81
C TRP A 330 4.45 10.39 21.68
N ASN A 331 3.80 11.52 21.89
CA ASN A 331 2.55 11.58 22.68
C ASN A 331 1.42 10.75 22.07
N VAL A 332 1.41 10.56 20.75
CA VAL A 332 0.45 9.71 20.05
C VAL A 332 0.90 8.24 20.05
N LEU A 333 2.20 7.98 19.87
CA LEU A 333 2.75 6.62 19.81
C LEU A 333 2.76 5.92 21.18
N ARG A 334 3.18 6.64 22.23
CA ARG A 334 3.39 6.07 23.58
C ARG A 334 2.19 5.27 24.12
N PRO A 335 0.94 5.76 24.02
CA PRO A 335 -0.21 5.00 24.48
C PRO A 335 -0.47 3.70 23.69
N MET A 336 0.08 3.58 22.48
CA MET A 336 -0.04 2.38 21.65
C MET A 336 0.96 1.29 22.06
N LEU A 337 2.04 1.67 22.75
CA LEU A 337 3.06 0.74 23.24
C LEU A 337 2.62 0.17 24.57
N LYS A 338 2.76 -1.15 24.73
CA LYS A 338 2.57 -1.79 26.03
C LYS A 338 3.89 -1.67 26.80
N PRO A 339 3.87 -1.17 28.04
CA PRO A 339 5.06 -1.25 28.88
C PRO A 339 5.44 -2.71 29.10
N ALA A 340 6.76 -2.99 29.15
CA ALA A 340 7.32 -4.32 29.39
C ALA A 340 6.93 -4.87 30.77
#